data_37d42e0b131a415160eaca49de5db1a1
#
_entry.id   37d42e0b131a415160eaca49de5db1a1
#
_cell.length_a   1.000
_cell.length_b   1.000
_cell.length_c   1.000
_cell.angle_alpha   90.00
_cell.angle_beta   90.00
_cell.angle_gamma   90.00
#
_symmetry.space_group_name_H-M   'P 1'
#
loop_
_entity.id
_entity.type
_entity.pdbx_description
1 polymer ?
#
loop_
_entity_poly.entity_id
_entity_poly.type
_entity_poly.pdbx_seq_one_letter_code
_entity_poly.pdbx_strand_id
1 'polypeptide(L)'
;PMDRLLCGDVGYGKTEVALRAAFKAVMDGKQVAILAPTTILAQQHYNTLMRRVEGFPVHADVLSRFRSAKEQKETLRRLKDGEIDIIVGTHRLLAKDVKFKELGLLIVDEEQRFGVGHKETIKNMKKTVDVLTMSATPIPRTLHMSMVGIRDMSLLETPPQARYPVQTYVMEYQDSVIRDAILRELGRGGQVFFLYNRVGSIEQCYRQLSKLVPEARIAIAHGQMREHALEDVMLDFSQQKFDVLLCTTIIESGLDIPMANTLIIYDADHFGLGQLYQMRGRVGRSNRLAYAYFTVRPGKVLSETAQKRLDAIREFTEFGS
;
A
#
# COMPACT_ATOMS: atom_id res chain seq x y z
N PRO A 1 11.11 5.08 26.63
CA PRO A 1 10.21 5.16 25.46
C PRO A 1 9.99 3.78 24.87
N MET A 2 8.81 3.57 24.31
CA MET A 2 8.44 2.33 23.61
C MET A 2 9.14 2.28 22.24
N ASP A 3 9.68 1.12 21.85
CA ASP A 3 10.03 0.79 20.47
C ASP A 3 9.35 -0.53 20.10
N ARG A 4 8.20 -0.44 19.45
CA ARG A 4 7.35 -1.59 19.15
C ARG A 4 7.17 -1.78 17.66
N LEU A 5 7.32 -3.01 17.21
CA LEU A 5 7.04 -3.44 15.83
C LEU A 5 5.68 -4.13 15.78
N LEU A 6 4.77 -3.58 15.00
CA LEU A 6 3.46 -4.16 14.70
C LEU A 6 3.54 -4.87 13.35
N CYS A 7 3.50 -6.18 13.39
CA CYS A 7 3.51 -7.03 12.20
C CYS A 7 2.11 -7.56 11.90
N GLY A 8 1.82 -7.73 10.65
CA GLY A 8 0.57 -8.33 10.18
C GLY A 8 0.53 -8.25 8.67
N ASP A 9 -0.15 -9.17 8.03
CA ASP A 9 -0.28 -9.19 6.59
C ASP A 9 -1.02 -7.94 6.08
N VAL A 10 -0.97 -7.73 4.79
CA VAL A 10 -1.67 -6.61 4.14
C VAL A 10 -3.16 -6.68 4.44
N GLY A 11 -3.69 -5.57 4.97
CA GLY A 11 -5.11 -5.46 5.29
C GLY A 11 -5.55 -6.11 6.60
N TYR A 12 -4.64 -6.52 7.47
CA TYR A 12 -4.98 -7.05 8.81
C TYR A 12 -5.31 -5.98 9.85
N GLY A 13 -5.43 -4.72 9.44
CA GLY A 13 -5.86 -3.66 10.33
C GLY A 13 -4.73 -2.96 11.10
N LYS A 14 -3.48 -3.08 10.66
CA LYS A 14 -2.33 -2.36 11.28
C LYS A 14 -2.60 -0.86 11.42
N THR A 15 -3.14 -0.23 10.40
CA THR A 15 -3.48 1.19 10.41
C THR A 15 -4.51 1.52 11.49
N GLU A 16 -5.49 0.67 11.71
CA GLU A 16 -6.49 0.86 12.77
C GLU A 16 -5.84 0.86 14.17
N VAL A 17 -4.94 -0.07 14.42
CA VAL A 17 -4.18 -0.13 15.70
C VAL A 17 -3.33 1.13 15.86
N ALA A 18 -2.65 1.56 14.80
CA ALA A 18 -1.83 2.78 14.81
C ALA A 18 -2.67 4.04 15.09
N LEU A 19 -3.85 4.17 14.48
CA LEU A 19 -4.74 5.30 14.73
C LEU A 19 -5.29 5.33 16.15
N ARG A 20 -5.58 4.16 16.74
CA ARG A 20 -5.98 4.07 18.16
C ARG A 20 -4.84 4.49 19.08
N ALA A 21 -3.61 4.08 18.79
CA ALA A 21 -2.44 4.53 19.55
C ALA A 21 -2.22 6.04 19.41
N ALA A 22 -2.38 6.59 18.21
CA ALA A 22 -2.31 8.03 17.97
C ALA A 22 -3.37 8.79 18.77
N PHE A 23 -4.61 8.34 18.72
CA PHE A 23 -5.71 8.96 19.47
C PHE A 23 -5.45 8.94 20.99
N LYS A 24 -4.95 7.83 21.51
CA LYS A 24 -4.58 7.73 22.93
C LYS A 24 -3.48 8.74 23.30
N ALA A 25 -2.44 8.87 22.49
CA ALA A 25 -1.36 9.82 22.75
C ALA A 25 -1.85 11.28 22.72
N VAL A 26 -2.76 11.62 21.80
CA VAL A 26 -3.40 12.95 21.75
C VAL A 26 -4.24 13.20 23.00
N MET A 27 -4.99 12.22 23.48
CA MET A 27 -5.75 12.37 24.75
C MET A 27 -4.86 12.56 25.96
N ASP A 28 -3.62 12.09 25.91
CA ASP A 28 -2.59 12.33 26.92
C ASP A 28 -1.84 13.67 26.69
N GLY A 29 -2.31 14.53 25.79
CA GLY A 29 -1.76 15.86 25.50
C GLY A 29 -0.49 15.86 24.65
N LYS A 30 -0.18 14.77 23.96
CA LYS A 30 1.01 14.65 23.11
C LYS A 30 0.68 14.83 21.63
N GLN A 31 1.65 15.35 20.87
CA GLN A 31 1.58 15.36 19.42
C GLN A 31 2.04 14.01 18.85
N VAL A 32 1.49 13.65 17.70
CA VAL A 32 1.79 12.41 16.98
C VAL A 32 2.24 12.71 15.57
N ALA A 33 3.30 12.03 15.13
CA ALA A 33 3.73 12.05 13.74
C ALA A 33 3.51 10.66 13.09
N ILE A 34 2.90 10.64 11.91
CA ILE A 34 2.72 9.42 11.10
C ILE A 34 3.59 9.55 9.86
N LEU A 35 4.59 8.71 9.75
CA LEU A 35 5.60 8.73 8.71
C LEU A 35 5.29 7.65 7.67
N ALA A 36 5.02 8.04 6.44
CA ALA A 36 4.77 7.16 5.31
C ALA A 36 5.90 7.22 4.28
N PRO A 37 6.22 6.11 3.59
CA PRO A 37 7.33 6.07 2.64
C PRO A 37 7.09 6.87 1.36
N THR A 38 5.83 7.09 0.98
CA THR A 38 5.46 7.83 -0.24
C THR A 38 4.39 8.87 0.04
N THR A 39 4.33 9.88 -0.82
CA THR A 39 3.33 10.97 -0.72
C THR A 39 1.89 10.44 -0.81
N ILE A 40 1.66 9.43 -1.63
CA ILE A 40 0.33 8.83 -1.81
C ILE A 40 -0.10 8.09 -0.54
N LEU A 41 0.80 7.32 0.07
CA LEU A 41 0.51 6.64 1.34
C LEU A 41 0.27 7.65 2.46
N ALA A 42 1.04 8.74 2.50
CA ALA A 42 0.79 9.84 3.44
C ALA A 42 -0.61 10.44 3.25
N GLN A 43 -1.02 10.67 2.00
CA GLN A 43 -2.36 11.16 1.69
C GLN A 43 -3.45 10.17 2.08
N GLN A 44 -3.24 8.87 1.86
CA GLN A 44 -4.19 7.83 2.27
C GLN A 44 -4.33 7.74 3.79
N HIS A 45 -3.22 7.76 4.52
CA HIS A 45 -3.25 7.80 5.99
C HIS A 45 -3.97 9.04 6.49
N TYR A 46 -3.71 10.20 5.90
CA TYR A 46 -4.39 11.44 6.25
C TYR A 46 -5.90 11.37 6.01
N ASN A 47 -6.32 10.89 4.84
CA ASN A 47 -7.76 10.76 4.52
C ASN A 47 -8.46 9.76 5.45
N THR A 48 -7.79 8.67 5.81
CA THR A 48 -8.32 7.67 6.76
C THR A 48 -8.40 8.27 8.16
N LEU A 49 -7.38 9.00 8.59
CA LEU A 49 -7.34 9.69 9.86
C LEU A 49 -8.49 10.71 9.96
N MET A 50 -8.68 11.56 8.95
CA MET A 50 -9.74 12.59 8.94
C MET A 50 -11.13 11.98 9.14
N ARG A 51 -11.43 10.87 8.45
CA ARG A 51 -12.69 10.14 8.65
C ARG A 51 -12.84 9.55 10.06
N ARG A 52 -11.73 9.15 10.68
CA ARG A 52 -11.73 8.53 12.01
C ARG A 52 -11.85 9.53 13.15
N VAL A 53 -11.30 10.73 12.97
CA VAL A 53 -11.35 11.79 14.00
C VAL A 53 -12.53 12.74 13.82
N GLU A 54 -13.37 12.50 12.81
CA GLU A 54 -14.59 13.29 12.60
C GLU A 54 -15.46 13.29 13.86
N GLY A 55 -15.81 14.48 14.33
CA GLY A 55 -16.60 14.65 15.57
C GLY A 55 -15.77 14.63 16.87
N PHE A 56 -14.46 14.43 16.79
CA PHE A 56 -13.56 14.54 17.94
C PHE A 56 -12.75 15.84 17.91
N PRO A 57 -12.37 16.41 19.06
CA PRO A 57 -11.56 17.62 19.14
C PRO A 57 -10.07 17.31 18.84
N VAL A 58 -9.78 16.74 17.69
CA VAL A 58 -8.45 16.37 17.21
C VAL A 58 -8.16 17.09 15.92
N HIS A 59 -7.07 17.86 15.90
CA HIS A 59 -6.62 18.60 14.73
C HIS A 59 -5.52 17.82 14.00
N ALA A 60 -5.79 17.43 12.78
CA ALA A 60 -4.84 16.73 11.93
C ALA A 60 -4.49 17.54 10.67
N ASP A 61 -3.26 17.38 10.21
CA ASP A 61 -2.81 17.97 8.94
C ASP A 61 -1.83 17.02 8.23
N VAL A 62 -1.50 17.35 6.98
CA VAL A 62 -0.55 16.58 6.16
C VAL A 62 0.55 17.48 5.62
N LEU A 63 1.80 17.01 5.74
CA LEU A 63 2.98 17.66 5.18
C LEU A 63 3.48 16.82 4.00
N SER A 64 3.11 17.23 2.78
CA SER A 64 3.47 16.53 1.55
C SER A 64 3.71 17.51 0.40
N ARG A 65 4.29 17.03 -0.68
CA ARG A 65 4.52 17.84 -1.90
C ARG A 65 3.22 18.26 -2.60
N PHE A 66 2.08 17.66 -2.28
CA PHE A 66 0.77 18.09 -2.82
C PHE A 66 0.28 19.39 -2.21
N ARG A 67 0.93 19.85 -1.14
CA ARG A 67 0.68 21.15 -0.53
C ARG A 67 1.61 22.20 -1.13
N SER A 68 1.09 23.39 -1.39
CA SER A 68 1.89 24.53 -1.81
C SER A 68 2.92 24.92 -0.74
N ALA A 69 3.96 25.63 -1.13
CA ALA A 69 4.98 26.11 -0.18
C ALA A 69 4.38 27.00 0.94
N LYS A 70 3.34 27.78 0.63
CA LYS A 70 2.62 28.60 1.59
C LYS A 70 1.88 27.74 2.62
N GLU A 71 1.15 26.72 2.15
CA GLU A 71 0.44 25.78 3.02
C GLU A 71 1.41 25.01 3.91
N GLN A 72 2.53 24.51 3.34
CA GLN A 72 3.54 23.80 4.14
C GLN A 72 4.12 24.69 5.25
N LYS A 73 4.41 25.95 4.94
CA LYS A 73 4.91 26.91 5.94
C LYS A 73 3.90 27.15 7.07
N GLU A 74 2.63 27.26 6.72
CA GLU A 74 1.56 27.43 7.72
C GLU A 74 1.37 26.17 8.56
N THR A 75 1.39 24.98 7.95
CA THR A 75 1.36 23.70 8.67
C THR A 75 2.52 23.59 9.65
N LEU A 76 3.75 23.97 9.25
CA LEU A 76 4.93 23.94 10.15
C LEU A 76 4.79 24.92 11.33
N ARG A 77 4.23 26.12 11.08
CA ARG A 77 3.94 27.09 12.16
C ARG A 77 2.95 26.49 13.16
N ARG A 78 1.81 26.01 12.69
CA ARG A 78 0.75 25.43 13.51
C ARG A 78 1.22 24.20 14.30
N LEU A 79 2.08 23.38 13.68
CA LEU A 79 2.68 22.22 14.32
C LEU A 79 3.57 22.63 15.51
N LYS A 80 4.43 23.63 15.30
CA LYS A 80 5.32 24.17 16.32
C LYS A 80 4.54 24.81 17.49
N ASP A 81 3.45 25.50 17.18
CA ASP A 81 2.61 26.16 18.19
C ASP A 81 1.70 25.18 18.95
N GLY A 82 1.64 23.90 18.51
CA GLY A 82 0.81 22.86 19.12
C GLY A 82 -0.66 22.90 18.73
N GLU A 83 -0.98 23.59 17.61
CA GLU A 83 -2.33 23.63 17.05
C GLU A 83 -2.68 22.38 16.23
N ILE A 84 -1.69 21.56 15.90
CA ILE A 84 -1.85 20.27 15.21
C ILE A 84 -1.50 19.16 16.19
N ASP A 85 -2.44 18.23 16.40
CA ASP A 85 -2.29 17.08 17.29
C ASP A 85 -1.64 15.91 16.55
N ILE A 86 -2.05 15.66 15.29
CA ILE A 86 -1.52 14.57 14.47
C ILE A 86 -1.08 15.11 13.11
N ILE A 87 0.18 14.93 12.79
CA ILE A 87 0.74 15.27 11.49
C ILE A 87 1.08 14.02 10.69
N VAL A 88 0.63 13.94 9.45
CA VAL A 88 0.98 12.86 8.52
C VAL A 88 1.95 13.40 7.48
N GLY A 89 2.95 12.63 7.09
CA GLY A 89 3.85 13.06 6.02
C GLY A 89 4.85 12.00 5.62
N THR A 90 5.71 12.37 4.67
CA THR A 90 6.83 11.54 4.22
C THR A 90 8.09 11.85 5.03
N HIS A 91 9.25 11.41 4.56
CA HIS A 91 10.56 11.76 5.14
C HIS A 91 10.75 13.27 5.37
N ARG A 92 9.94 14.12 4.74
CA ARG A 92 9.92 15.56 4.98
C ARG A 92 9.68 15.92 6.46
N LEU A 93 8.95 15.06 7.20
CA LEU A 93 8.74 15.22 8.63
C LEU A 93 10.02 15.08 9.48
N LEU A 94 11.05 14.46 8.94
CA LEU A 94 12.35 14.27 9.61
C LEU A 94 13.33 15.43 9.36
N ALA A 95 12.96 16.43 8.59
CA ALA A 95 13.81 17.56 8.28
C ALA A 95 14.01 18.47 9.50
N LYS A 96 15.17 19.14 9.57
CA LYS A 96 15.60 19.94 10.74
C LYS A 96 14.71 21.15 11.03
N ASP A 97 13.97 21.63 10.04
CA ASP A 97 13.05 22.78 10.17
C ASP A 97 11.67 22.36 10.71
N VAL A 98 11.38 21.07 10.81
CA VAL A 98 10.16 20.55 11.42
C VAL A 98 10.33 20.54 12.93
N LYS A 99 9.51 21.33 13.61
CA LYS A 99 9.53 21.44 15.08
C LYS A 99 8.17 21.08 15.64
N PHE A 100 8.19 20.26 16.68
CA PHE A 100 7.02 19.91 17.46
C PHE A 100 7.03 20.68 18.78
N LYS A 101 5.87 20.97 19.32
CA LYS A 101 5.75 21.49 20.67
C LYS A 101 6.01 20.39 21.69
N GLU A 102 5.36 19.24 21.51
CA GLU A 102 5.52 18.08 22.41
C GLU A 102 5.21 16.77 21.69
N LEU A 103 6.17 16.29 20.88
CA LEU A 103 6.04 15.00 20.20
C LEU A 103 6.15 13.84 21.21
N GLY A 104 5.10 13.01 21.30
CA GLY A 104 5.06 11.84 22.18
C GLY A 104 5.09 10.51 21.46
N LEU A 105 4.56 10.44 20.24
CA LEU A 105 4.48 9.20 19.46
C LEU A 105 4.87 9.44 18.00
N LEU A 106 5.77 8.61 17.50
CA LEU A 106 6.11 8.49 16.08
C LEU A 106 5.60 7.13 15.55
N ILE A 107 4.74 7.17 14.56
CA ILE A 107 4.27 5.98 13.84
C ILE A 107 5.02 5.92 12.50
N VAL A 108 5.67 4.79 12.21
CA VAL A 108 6.46 4.60 10.99
C VAL A 108 5.85 3.46 10.17
N ASP A 109 5.38 3.78 8.98
CA ASP A 109 4.89 2.76 8.04
C ASP A 109 6.03 2.30 7.12
N GLU A 110 6.20 0.97 6.99
CA GLU A 110 7.18 0.35 6.09
C GLU A 110 8.62 0.92 6.27
N GLU A 111 9.16 0.90 7.51
CA GLU A 111 10.48 1.47 7.86
C GLU A 111 11.60 1.03 6.91
N GLN A 112 11.53 -0.17 6.34
CA GLN A 112 12.52 -0.70 5.42
C GLN A 112 12.67 0.11 4.13
N ARG A 113 11.66 0.90 3.76
CA ARG A 113 11.65 1.75 2.54
C ARG A 113 12.36 3.09 2.71
N PHE A 114 12.69 3.47 3.95
CA PHE A 114 13.43 4.71 4.21
C PHE A 114 14.93 4.52 3.98
N GLY A 115 15.57 5.56 3.45
CA GLY A 115 17.00 5.58 3.25
C GLY A 115 17.78 5.55 4.59
N VAL A 116 19.07 5.21 4.51
CA VAL A 116 19.96 5.02 5.68
C VAL A 116 19.94 6.23 6.61
N GLY A 117 20.07 7.45 6.08
CA GLY A 117 20.07 8.67 6.89
C GLY A 117 18.75 8.92 7.64
N HIS A 118 17.61 8.59 7.00
CA HIS A 118 16.30 8.70 7.65
C HIS A 118 16.13 7.65 8.76
N LYS A 119 16.60 6.41 8.54
CA LYS A 119 16.59 5.36 9.56
C LYS A 119 17.42 5.73 10.78
N GLU A 120 18.57 6.40 10.57
CA GLU A 120 19.40 6.88 11.66
C GLU A 120 18.70 8.01 12.46
N THR A 121 18.02 8.92 11.78
CA THR A 121 17.20 9.94 12.44
C THR A 121 16.10 9.31 13.28
N ILE A 122 15.35 8.34 12.72
CA ILE A 122 14.31 7.59 13.45
C ILE A 122 14.91 6.88 14.66
N LYS A 123 16.06 6.22 14.50
CA LYS A 123 16.78 5.55 15.59
C LYS A 123 17.14 6.50 16.74
N ASN A 124 17.53 7.72 16.41
CA ASN A 124 17.81 8.73 17.42
C ASN A 124 16.53 9.22 18.14
N MET A 125 15.42 9.34 17.42
CA MET A 125 14.12 9.70 18.02
C MET A 125 13.61 8.63 19.00
N LYS A 126 13.91 7.34 18.75
CA LYS A 126 13.55 6.23 19.67
C LYS A 126 14.08 6.38 21.09
N LYS A 127 15.05 7.26 21.31
CA LYS A 127 15.63 7.53 22.65
C LYS A 127 14.72 8.40 23.52
N THR A 128 13.85 9.19 22.92
CA THR A 128 13.05 10.22 23.63
C THR A 128 11.56 10.18 23.29
N VAL A 129 11.17 9.50 22.23
CA VAL A 129 9.81 9.44 21.72
C VAL A 129 9.39 7.98 21.61
N ASP A 130 8.15 7.66 21.93
CA ASP A 130 7.57 6.35 21.66
C ASP A 130 7.47 6.11 20.17
N VAL A 131 7.92 4.96 19.68
CA VAL A 131 7.90 4.61 18.26
C VAL A 131 7.14 3.33 18.05
N LEU A 132 6.12 3.41 17.16
CA LEU A 132 5.36 2.27 16.65
C LEU A 132 5.69 2.10 15.16
N THR A 133 6.36 1.03 14.81
CA THR A 133 6.64 0.69 13.42
C THR A 133 5.63 -0.34 12.91
N MET A 134 5.07 -0.13 11.73
CA MET A 134 4.20 -1.08 11.05
C MET A 134 4.95 -1.76 9.91
N SER A 135 4.80 -3.08 9.78
CA SER A 135 5.34 -3.84 8.66
C SER A 135 4.34 -4.85 8.13
N ALA A 136 4.25 -4.94 6.79
CA ALA A 136 3.47 -5.97 6.09
C ALA A 136 4.30 -7.23 5.77
N THR A 137 5.61 -7.22 6.08
CA THR A 137 6.46 -8.38 5.81
C THR A 137 6.16 -9.46 6.84
N PRO A 138 5.73 -10.66 6.43
CA PRO A 138 5.57 -11.78 7.36
C PRO A 138 6.93 -12.13 7.94
N ILE A 139 7.03 -12.12 9.26
CA ILE A 139 8.25 -12.52 9.96
C ILE A 139 8.12 -14.01 10.27
N PRO A 140 9.00 -14.87 9.75
CA PRO A 140 9.01 -16.28 10.10
C PRO A 140 9.07 -16.47 11.63
N ARG A 141 8.37 -17.47 12.15
CA ARG A 141 8.31 -17.75 13.60
C ARG A 141 9.69 -17.86 14.25
N THR A 142 10.65 -18.42 13.54
CA THR A 142 12.04 -18.52 13.99
C THR A 142 12.72 -17.16 14.14
N LEU A 143 12.46 -16.23 13.21
CA LEU A 143 12.99 -14.87 13.28
C LEU A 143 12.28 -14.07 14.37
N HIS A 144 10.98 -14.28 14.55
CA HIS A 144 10.21 -13.70 15.66
C HIS A 144 10.83 -14.10 17.02
N MET A 145 11.13 -15.36 17.22
CA MET A 145 11.73 -15.85 18.47
C MET A 145 13.15 -15.29 18.70
N SER A 146 13.93 -15.06 17.65
CA SER A 146 15.27 -14.46 17.76
C SER A 146 15.26 -12.95 18.01
N MET A 147 14.17 -12.26 17.71
CA MET A 147 14.01 -10.82 17.95
C MET A 147 13.36 -10.49 19.31
N VAL A 148 12.80 -11.48 19.97
CA VAL A 148 12.24 -11.33 21.33
C VAL A 148 13.37 -10.91 22.30
N GLY A 149 13.22 -9.75 22.91
CA GLY A 149 14.23 -9.14 23.80
C GLY A 149 15.12 -8.09 23.14
N ILE A 150 15.10 -7.94 21.80
CA ILE A 150 15.79 -6.85 21.08
C ILE A 150 14.81 -5.69 20.82
N ARG A 151 13.56 -6.01 20.53
CA ARG A 151 12.49 -5.05 20.24
C ARG A 151 11.15 -5.65 20.63
N ASP A 152 10.27 -4.83 21.21
CA ASP A 152 8.90 -5.23 21.48
C ASP A 152 8.15 -5.50 20.15
N MET A 153 7.40 -6.60 20.11
CA MET A 153 6.69 -7.01 18.89
C MET A 153 5.24 -7.38 19.20
N SER A 154 4.34 -6.97 18.31
CA SER A 154 2.94 -7.40 18.30
C SER A 154 2.59 -7.96 16.92
N LEU A 155 1.87 -9.07 16.91
CA LEU A 155 1.49 -9.77 15.68
C LEU A 155 -0.03 -9.74 15.51
N LEU A 156 -0.51 -9.33 14.35
CA LEU A 156 -1.91 -9.46 13.94
C LEU A 156 -2.04 -10.73 13.10
N GLU A 157 -2.62 -11.76 13.69
CA GLU A 157 -2.74 -13.09 13.06
C GLU A 157 -4.11 -13.32 12.41
N THR A 158 -5.11 -12.54 12.79
CA THR A 158 -6.49 -12.72 12.32
C THR A 158 -6.88 -11.58 11.38
N PRO A 159 -7.33 -11.87 10.15
CA PRO A 159 -7.86 -10.85 9.26
C PRO A 159 -9.20 -10.34 9.77
N PRO A 160 -9.60 -9.10 9.40
CA PRO A 160 -10.93 -8.58 9.69
C PRO A 160 -12.02 -9.49 9.09
N GLN A 161 -13.12 -9.69 9.83
CA GLN A 161 -14.18 -10.67 9.54
C GLN A 161 -14.97 -10.48 8.23
N ALA A 162 -14.72 -9.46 7.43
CA ALA A 162 -15.55 -9.11 6.26
C ALA A 162 -14.79 -9.15 4.93
N ARG A 163 -13.96 -10.19 4.70
CA ARG A 163 -13.30 -10.34 3.41
C ARG A 163 -13.83 -11.55 2.66
N TYR A 164 -14.31 -11.32 1.44
CA TYR A 164 -14.58 -12.40 0.51
C TYR A 164 -13.25 -12.94 -0.04
N PRO A 165 -13.11 -14.26 -0.18
CA PRO A 165 -11.97 -14.86 -0.87
C PRO A 165 -11.83 -14.29 -2.28
N VAL A 166 -10.60 -14.06 -2.73
CA VAL A 166 -10.34 -13.63 -4.11
C VAL A 166 -10.52 -14.84 -5.03
N GLN A 167 -11.46 -14.73 -5.98
CA GLN A 167 -11.65 -15.76 -6.99
C GLN A 167 -10.42 -15.80 -7.91
N THR A 168 -9.67 -16.88 -7.85
CA THR A 168 -8.36 -17.01 -8.50
C THR A 168 -8.44 -17.95 -9.70
N TYR A 169 -8.02 -17.46 -10.85
CA TYR A 169 -7.96 -18.23 -12.11
C TYR A 169 -6.51 -18.31 -12.60
N VAL A 170 -6.09 -19.52 -12.97
CA VAL A 170 -4.81 -19.78 -13.65
C VAL A 170 -5.14 -20.32 -15.04
N MET A 171 -4.71 -19.63 -16.10
CA MET A 171 -5.13 -19.94 -17.46
C MET A 171 -4.15 -19.42 -18.51
N GLU A 172 -4.26 -19.92 -19.74
CA GLU A 172 -3.61 -19.28 -20.87
C GLU A 172 -4.27 -17.91 -21.16
N TYR A 173 -3.45 -16.95 -21.58
CA TYR A 173 -3.93 -15.62 -21.94
C TYR A 173 -4.87 -15.70 -23.15
N GLN A 174 -6.06 -15.16 -23.04
CA GLN A 174 -7.07 -15.09 -24.09
C GLN A 174 -7.71 -13.70 -24.10
N ASP A 175 -7.62 -13.00 -25.23
CA ASP A 175 -8.16 -11.63 -25.40
C ASP A 175 -9.63 -11.52 -24.99
N SER A 176 -10.47 -12.49 -25.38
CA SER A 176 -11.90 -12.49 -25.04
C SER A 176 -12.13 -12.52 -23.53
N VAL A 177 -11.42 -13.39 -22.81
CA VAL A 177 -11.57 -13.51 -21.35
C VAL A 177 -11.07 -12.26 -20.65
N ILE A 178 -9.95 -11.69 -21.09
CA ILE A 178 -9.39 -10.46 -20.54
C ILE A 178 -10.34 -9.28 -20.75
N ARG A 179 -10.90 -9.14 -21.96
CA ARG A 179 -11.91 -8.14 -22.25
C ARG A 179 -13.13 -8.27 -21.34
N ASP A 180 -13.68 -9.47 -21.22
CA ASP A 180 -14.85 -9.73 -20.37
C ASP A 180 -14.55 -9.45 -18.88
N ALA A 181 -13.36 -9.80 -18.40
CA ALA A 181 -12.94 -9.52 -17.03
C ALA A 181 -12.89 -8.01 -16.75
N ILE A 182 -12.29 -7.24 -17.68
CA ILE A 182 -12.20 -5.77 -17.54
C ILE A 182 -13.59 -5.16 -17.61
N LEU A 183 -14.40 -5.48 -18.62
CA LEU A 183 -15.73 -4.91 -18.76
C LEU A 183 -16.67 -5.24 -17.59
N ARG A 184 -16.57 -6.44 -17.04
CA ARG A 184 -17.30 -6.81 -15.81
C ARG A 184 -16.94 -5.91 -14.64
N GLU A 185 -15.65 -5.61 -14.46
CA GLU A 185 -15.20 -4.72 -13.39
C GLU A 185 -15.70 -3.29 -13.61
N LEU A 186 -15.57 -2.78 -14.83
CA LEU A 186 -16.05 -1.44 -15.19
C LEU A 186 -17.58 -1.34 -15.00
N GLY A 187 -18.32 -2.37 -15.42
CA GLY A 187 -19.79 -2.40 -15.32
C GLY A 187 -20.32 -2.33 -13.88
N ARG A 188 -19.51 -2.71 -12.91
CA ARG A 188 -19.85 -2.56 -11.48
C ARG A 188 -19.18 -1.35 -10.81
N GLY A 189 -18.57 -0.45 -11.61
CA GLY A 189 -17.91 0.78 -11.14
C GLY A 189 -16.57 0.53 -10.43
N GLY A 190 -15.94 -0.62 -10.68
CA GLY A 190 -14.64 -0.94 -10.13
C GLY A 190 -13.48 -0.61 -11.07
N GLN A 191 -12.27 -0.93 -10.63
CA GLN A 191 -11.02 -0.69 -11.35
C GLN A 191 -10.20 -1.97 -11.47
N VAL A 192 -9.28 -1.99 -12.42
CA VAL A 192 -8.46 -3.16 -12.76
C VAL A 192 -6.99 -2.83 -12.62
N PHE A 193 -6.24 -3.70 -11.93
CA PHE A 193 -4.79 -3.78 -12.06
C PHE A 193 -4.43 -4.76 -13.18
N PHE A 194 -3.71 -4.26 -14.18
CA PHE A 194 -3.13 -5.10 -15.23
C PHE A 194 -1.61 -5.09 -15.10
N LEU A 195 -1.04 -6.19 -14.62
CA LEU A 195 0.39 -6.34 -14.39
C LEU A 195 1.09 -6.89 -15.62
N TYR A 196 2.03 -6.11 -16.13
CA TYR A 196 2.88 -6.45 -17.28
C TYR A 196 4.33 -6.08 -16.97
N ASN A 197 5.13 -7.06 -16.56
CA ASN A 197 6.46 -6.81 -16.00
C ASN A 197 7.56 -6.65 -17.07
N ARG A 198 7.32 -5.85 -18.10
CA ARG A 198 8.29 -5.56 -19.18
C ARG A 198 8.20 -4.09 -19.58
N VAL A 199 9.02 -3.24 -18.97
CA VAL A 199 9.02 -1.80 -19.26
C VAL A 199 9.26 -1.50 -20.73
N GLY A 200 10.21 -2.19 -21.40
CA GLY A 200 10.57 -1.94 -22.80
C GLY A 200 9.44 -2.19 -23.83
N SER A 201 8.40 -2.94 -23.45
CA SER A 201 7.26 -3.23 -24.34
C SER A 201 5.91 -2.86 -23.74
N ILE A 202 5.89 -2.12 -22.62
CA ILE A 202 4.63 -1.75 -21.94
C ILE A 202 3.74 -0.86 -22.82
N GLU A 203 4.34 0.02 -23.63
CA GLU A 203 3.63 0.86 -24.59
C GLU A 203 2.96 0.04 -25.70
N GLN A 204 3.58 -1.07 -26.12
CA GLN A 204 2.96 -1.98 -27.08
C GLN A 204 1.76 -2.69 -26.45
N CYS A 205 1.92 -3.16 -25.21
CA CYS A 205 0.83 -3.75 -24.43
C CYS A 205 -0.32 -2.76 -24.24
N TYR A 206 -0.02 -1.50 -23.93
CA TYR A 206 -1.01 -0.42 -23.84
C TYR A 206 -1.83 -0.27 -25.12
N ARG A 207 -1.15 -0.21 -26.29
CA ARG A 207 -1.83 -0.08 -27.58
C ARG A 207 -2.72 -1.28 -27.90
N GLN A 208 -2.28 -2.49 -27.56
CA GLN A 208 -3.07 -3.71 -27.73
C GLN A 208 -4.29 -3.71 -26.80
N LEU A 209 -4.09 -3.38 -25.54
CA LEU A 209 -5.16 -3.33 -24.54
C LEU A 209 -6.18 -2.23 -24.85
N SER A 210 -5.74 -1.06 -25.32
CA SER A 210 -6.63 0.03 -25.73
C SER A 210 -7.48 -0.32 -26.96
N LYS A 211 -6.97 -1.16 -27.86
CA LYS A 211 -7.76 -1.69 -28.97
C LYS A 211 -8.73 -2.77 -28.53
N LEU A 212 -8.31 -3.59 -27.55
CA LEU A 212 -9.13 -4.68 -27.01
C LEU A 212 -10.30 -4.15 -26.19
N VAL A 213 -10.08 -3.11 -25.39
CA VAL A 213 -11.09 -2.51 -24.51
C VAL A 213 -11.10 -0.99 -24.69
N PRO A 214 -11.63 -0.49 -25.84
CA PRO A 214 -11.67 0.94 -26.12
C PRO A 214 -12.56 1.73 -25.16
N GLU A 215 -13.41 1.06 -24.42
CA GLU A 215 -14.29 1.64 -23.40
C GLU A 215 -13.53 2.03 -22.12
N ALA A 216 -12.34 1.47 -21.89
CA ALA A 216 -11.57 1.67 -20.66
C ALA A 216 -10.58 2.83 -20.80
N ARG A 217 -10.51 3.66 -19.77
CA ARG A 217 -9.45 4.68 -19.60
C ARG A 217 -8.25 3.98 -18.95
N ILE A 218 -7.15 3.86 -19.70
CA ILE A 218 -5.98 3.11 -19.27
C ILE A 218 -4.84 4.08 -18.94
N ALA A 219 -4.23 3.92 -17.77
CA ALA A 219 -3.00 4.59 -17.39
C ALA A 219 -1.83 3.61 -17.35
N ILE A 220 -0.62 4.09 -17.64
CA ILE A 220 0.62 3.33 -17.53
C ILE A 220 1.40 3.79 -16.29
N ALA A 221 1.92 2.82 -15.53
CA ALA A 221 2.80 3.09 -14.39
C ALA A 221 3.94 2.06 -14.31
N HIS A 222 5.19 2.51 -14.26
CA HIS A 222 6.36 1.63 -14.15
C HIS A 222 7.53 2.28 -13.39
N GLY A 223 8.43 1.46 -12.86
CA GLY A 223 9.51 1.91 -11.99
C GLY A 223 10.59 2.80 -12.63
N GLN A 224 10.60 2.95 -13.97
CA GLN A 224 11.51 3.87 -14.67
C GLN A 224 10.93 5.26 -14.88
N MET A 225 9.66 5.47 -14.51
CA MET A 225 9.07 6.81 -14.50
C MET A 225 9.72 7.67 -13.42
N ARG A 226 9.75 8.99 -13.65
CA ARG A 226 10.13 9.93 -12.60
C ARG A 226 9.16 9.78 -11.42
N GLU A 227 9.69 9.82 -10.21
CA GLU A 227 8.92 9.61 -8.98
C GLU A 227 7.63 10.45 -8.93
N HIS A 228 7.71 11.74 -9.28
CA HIS A 228 6.55 12.62 -9.31
C HIS A 228 5.49 12.19 -10.33
N ALA A 229 5.91 11.79 -11.54
CA ALA A 229 4.98 11.34 -12.57
C ALA A 229 4.29 10.03 -12.17
N LEU A 230 5.02 9.12 -11.55
CA LEU A 230 4.47 7.88 -11.02
C LEU A 230 3.43 8.16 -9.92
N GLU A 231 3.76 9.03 -8.97
CA GLU A 231 2.84 9.41 -7.91
C GLU A 231 1.57 10.10 -8.44
N ASP A 232 1.69 10.97 -9.47
CA ASP A 232 0.53 11.64 -10.06
C ASP A 232 -0.39 10.63 -10.74
N VAL A 233 0.14 9.68 -11.50
CA VAL A 233 -0.65 8.60 -12.12
C VAL A 233 -1.34 7.74 -11.05
N MET A 234 -0.65 7.38 -9.99
CA MET A 234 -1.21 6.58 -8.90
C MET A 234 -2.32 7.33 -8.15
N LEU A 235 -2.13 8.64 -7.94
CA LEU A 235 -3.15 9.51 -7.35
C LEU A 235 -4.39 9.56 -8.24
N ASP A 236 -4.21 9.82 -9.53
CA ASP A 236 -5.30 9.90 -10.51
C ASP A 236 -6.05 8.57 -10.62
N PHE A 237 -5.35 7.44 -10.55
CA PHE A 237 -5.97 6.13 -10.50
C PHE A 237 -6.77 5.94 -9.20
N SER A 238 -6.23 6.33 -8.06
CA SER A 238 -6.95 6.25 -6.78
C SER A 238 -8.21 7.11 -6.73
N GLN A 239 -8.24 8.21 -7.52
CA GLN A 239 -9.39 9.10 -7.70
C GLN A 239 -10.35 8.66 -8.81
N GLN A 240 -10.19 7.45 -9.35
CA GLN A 240 -11.02 6.88 -10.40
C GLN A 240 -11.02 7.67 -11.74
N LYS A 241 -9.95 8.43 -12.01
CA LYS A 241 -9.77 9.08 -13.32
C LYS A 241 -9.42 8.07 -14.43
N PHE A 242 -8.92 6.90 -14.04
CA PHE A 242 -8.60 5.77 -14.90
C PHE A 242 -9.29 4.50 -14.41
N ASP A 243 -9.64 3.63 -15.34
CA ASP A 243 -10.34 2.38 -15.09
C ASP A 243 -9.37 1.19 -14.97
N VAL A 244 -8.27 1.24 -15.71
CA VAL A 244 -7.23 0.21 -15.73
C VAL A 244 -5.87 0.84 -15.48
N LEU A 245 -5.11 0.29 -14.55
CA LEU A 245 -3.70 0.61 -14.35
C LEU A 245 -2.85 -0.50 -14.96
N LEU A 246 -2.26 -0.22 -16.11
CA LEU A 246 -1.25 -1.07 -16.74
C LEU A 246 0.10 -0.77 -16.08
N CYS A 247 0.63 -1.70 -15.31
CA CYS A 247 1.79 -1.43 -14.48
C CYS A 247 2.78 -2.60 -14.42
N THR A 248 3.98 -2.29 -13.97
CA THR A 248 4.96 -3.28 -13.52
C THR A 248 4.72 -3.64 -12.04
N THR A 249 5.69 -4.23 -11.36
CA THR A 249 5.59 -4.68 -9.95
C THR A 249 5.40 -3.57 -8.91
N ILE A 250 5.26 -2.30 -9.32
CA ILE A 250 5.03 -1.16 -8.41
C ILE A 250 3.78 -1.28 -7.52
N ILE A 251 2.81 -2.11 -7.89
CA ILE A 251 1.65 -2.38 -7.03
C ILE A 251 2.02 -3.06 -5.70
N GLU A 252 3.25 -3.53 -5.55
CA GLU A 252 3.78 -4.03 -4.27
C GLU A 252 3.90 -2.91 -3.20
N SER A 253 3.75 -1.63 -3.58
CA SER A 253 4.06 -0.47 -2.73
C SER A 253 3.09 -0.15 -1.59
N GLY A 254 2.20 -1.04 -1.19
CA GLY A 254 1.33 -0.82 -0.02
C GLY A 254 0.08 0.03 -0.27
N LEU A 255 -0.07 0.60 -1.47
CA LEU A 255 -1.20 1.42 -1.84
C LEU A 255 -2.53 0.65 -1.74
N ASP A 256 -3.49 1.21 -1.02
CA ASP A 256 -4.85 0.68 -0.91
C ASP A 256 -5.77 1.39 -1.90
N ILE A 257 -6.29 0.64 -2.87
CA ILE A 257 -7.27 1.12 -3.85
C ILE A 257 -8.52 0.25 -3.74
N PRO A 258 -9.49 0.62 -2.90
CA PRO A 258 -10.66 -0.21 -2.59
C PRO A 258 -11.52 -0.54 -3.81
N MET A 259 -11.47 0.28 -4.85
CA MET A 259 -12.22 0.07 -6.10
C MET A 259 -11.52 -0.90 -7.06
N ALA A 260 -10.23 -1.21 -6.88
CA ALA A 260 -9.50 -2.17 -7.68
C ALA A 260 -9.78 -3.60 -7.17
N ASN A 261 -10.77 -4.25 -7.74
CA ASN A 261 -11.20 -5.59 -7.34
C ASN A 261 -10.95 -6.66 -8.43
N THR A 262 -10.31 -6.31 -9.52
CA THR A 262 -9.81 -7.27 -10.51
C THR A 262 -8.32 -7.06 -10.73
N LEU A 263 -7.56 -8.16 -10.65
CA LEU A 263 -6.13 -8.23 -10.93
C LEU A 263 -5.92 -9.16 -12.12
N ILE A 264 -5.18 -8.70 -13.12
CA ILE A 264 -4.74 -9.51 -14.26
C ILE A 264 -3.22 -9.49 -14.28
N ILE A 265 -2.58 -10.66 -14.28
CA ILE A 265 -1.12 -10.79 -14.35
C ILE A 265 -0.76 -11.47 -15.67
N TYR A 266 -0.07 -10.74 -16.52
CA TYR A 266 0.50 -11.26 -17.76
C TYR A 266 1.84 -11.96 -17.47
N ASP A 267 2.06 -13.16 -18.03
CA ASP A 267 3.26 -13.98 -17.79
C ASP A 267 3.47 -14.30 -16.28
N ALA A 268 2.44 -14.80 -15.61
CA ALA A 268 2.45 -15.09 -14.17
C ALA A 268 3.51 -16.14 -13.77
N ASP A 269 3.94 -17.00 -14.69
CA ASP A 269 4.99 -18.01 -14.50
C ASP A 269 6.39 -17.41 -14.22
N HIS A 270 6.60 -16.12 -14.50
CA HIS A 270 7.85 -15.41 -14.22
C HIS A 270 7.98 -14.89 -12.79
N PHE A 271 6.91 -14.98 -11.98
CA PHE A 271 6.91 -14.47 -10.61
C PHE A 271 7.13 -15.58 -9.57
N GLY A 272 7.76 -15.21 -8.47
CA GLY A 272 7.85 -16.07 -7.29
C GLY A 272 6.49 -16.21 -6.59
N LEU A 273 6.29 -17.31 -5.86
CA LEU A 273 5.02 -17.57 -5.16
C LEU A 273 4.65 -16.45 -4.18
N GLY A 274 5.62 -15.97 -3.39
CA GLY A 274 5.40 -14.85 -2.46
C GLY A 274 4.98 -13.57 -3.16
N GLN A 275 5.53 -13.26 -4.35
CA GLN A 275 5.11 -12.11 -5.15
C GLN A 275 3.66 -12.27 -5.64
N LEU A 276 3.30 -13.46 -6.14
CA LEU A 276 1.93 -13.73 -6.58
C LEU A 276 0.92 -13.56 -5.44
N TYR A 277 1.25 -14.02 -4.23
CA TYR A 277 0.41 -13.81 -3.04
C TYR A 277 0.29 -12.32 -2.68
N GLN A 278 1.41 -11.59 -2.67
CA GLN A 278 1.39 -10.14 -2.37
C GLN A 278 0.55 -9.36 -3.37
N MET A 279 0.69 -9.66 -4.66
CA MET A 279 -0.09 -9.02 -5.72
C MET A 279 -1.58 -9.37 -5.61
N ARG A 280 -1.93 -10.64 -5.36
CA ARG A 280 -3.32 -11.05 -5.09
C ARG A 280 -3.92 -10.32 -3.90
N GLY A 281 -3.14 -10.06 -2.87
CA GLY A 281 -3.56 -9.30 -1.69
C GLY A 281 -3.83 -7.80 -1.95
N ARG A 282 -3.57 -7.31 -3.17
CA ARG A 282 -3.90 -5.91 -3.55
C ARG A 282 -5.36 -5.73 -3.97
N VAL A 283 -6.06 -6.79 -4.28
CA VAL A 283 -7.50 -6.78 -4.57
C VAL A 283 -8.27 -7.45 -3.42
N GLY A 284 -9.60 -7.28 -3.38
CA GLY A 284 -10.44 -7.84 -2.31
C GLY A 284 -10.34 -7.09 -0.99
N ARG A 285 -10.11 -5.77 -1.03
CA ARG A 285 -10.05 -4.90 0.15
C ARG A 285 -11.34 -4.17 0.44
N SER A 286 -12.35 -4.41 -0.37
CA SER A 286 -13.71 -3.93 -0.17
C SER A 286 -14.65 -5.10 0.15
N ASN A 287 -15.88 -4.81 0.47
CA ASN A 287 -16.96 -5.80 0.64
C ASN A 287 -17.49 -6.34 -0.71
N ARG A 288 -16.71 -6.23 -1.78
CA ARG A 288 -17.05 -6.73 -3.12
C ARG A 288 -16.21 -7.96 -3.44
N LEU A 289 -16.79 -8.88 -4.18
CA LEU A 289 -16.08 -10.05 -4.71
C LEU A 289 -14.95 -9.60 -5.64
N ALA A 290 -13.75 -10.09 -5.39
CA ALA A 290 -12.57 -9.78 -6.18
C ALA A 290 -12.13 -10.97 -7.03
N TYR A 291 -11.44 -10.66 -8.12
CA TYR A 291 -10.97 -11.61 -9.12
C TYR A 291 -9.48 -11.43 -9.39
N ALA A 292 -8.75 -12.53 -9.52
CA ALA A 292 -7.35 -12.54 -9.91
C ALA A 292 -7.14 -13.54 -11.05
N TYR A 293 -6.64 -13.06 -12.17
CA TYR A 293 -6.32 -13.85 -13.35
C TYR A 293 -4.81 -13.94 -13.49
N PHE A 294 -4.27 -15.12 -13.24
CA PHE A 294 -2.85 -15.43 -13.45
C PHE A 294 -2.71 -16.07 -14.81
N THR A 295 -2.21 -15.32 -15.79
CA THR A 295 -2.17 -15.79 -17.17
C THR A 295 -0.76 -16.18 -17.58
N VAL A 296 -0.67 -17.18 -18.44
CA VAL A 296 0.56 -17.64 -19.11
C VAL A 296 0.38 -17.50 -20.61
N ARG A 297 1.48 -17.44 -21.36
CA ARG A 297 1.40 -17.34 -22.82
C ARG A 297 0.77 -18.60 -23.42
N PRO A 298 -0.09 -18.46 -24.43
CA PRO A 298 -0.66 -19.59 -25.13
C PRO A 298 0.41 -20.53 -25.68
N GLY A 299 0.24 -21.83 -25.48
CA GLY A 299 1.14 -22.87 -25.98
C GLY A 299 2.51 -22.91 -25.28
N LYS A 300 2.73 -22.15 -24.20
CA LYS A 300 3.99 -22.19 -23.46
C LYS A 300 4.06 -23.42 -22.56
N VAL A 301 5.13 -24.20 -22.73
CA VAL A 301 5.44 -25.29 -21.80
C VAL A 301 6.04 -24.68 -20.52
N LEU A 302 5.38 -24.89 -19.39
CA LEU A 302 5.83 -24.40 -18.09
C LEU A 302 6.88 -25.34 -17.51
N SER A 303 7.84 -24.78 -16.79
CA SER A 303 8.73 -25.58 -15.95
C SER A 303 7.94 -26.21 -14.79
N GLU A 304 8.39 -27.35 -14.28
CA GLU A 304 7.75 -28.02 -13.13
C GLU A 304 7.62 -27.08 -11.91
N THR A 305 8.63 -26.26 -11.68
CA THR A 305 8.62 -25.25 -10.59
C THR A 305 7.59 -24.16 -10.81
N ALA A 306 7.44 -23.68 -12.06
CA ALA A 306 6.41 -22.67 -12.40
C ALA A 306 5.01 -23.26 -12.26
N GLN A 307 4.81 -24.50 -12.73
CA GLN A 307 3.53 -25.20 -12.61
C GLN A 307 3.14 -25.36 -11.13
N LYS A 308 4.04 -25.86 -10.28
CA LYS A 308 3.79 -26.02 -8.84
C LYS A 308 3.41 -24.72 -8.15
N ARG A 309 4.06 -23.59 -8.52
CA ARG A 309 3.72 -22.26 -7.97
C ARG A 309 2.33 -21.81 -8.37
N LEU A 310 1.96 -21.99 -9.64
CA LEU A 310 0.66 -21.60 -10.15
C LEU A 310 -0.47 -22.50 -9.60
N ASP A 311 -0.20 -23.78 -9.40
CA ASP A 311 -1.14 -24.69 -8.75
C ASP A 311 -1.35 -24.30 -7.28
N ALA A 312 -0.28 -23.97 -6.56
CA ALA A 312 -0.38 -23.50 -5.18
C ALA A 312 -1.22 -22.21 -5.06
N ILE A 313 -1.00 -21.20 -5.93
CA ILE A 313 -1.78 -19.95 -5.87
C ILE A 313 -3.27 -20.18 -6.20
N ARG A 314 -3.60 -21.21 -7.01
CA ARG A 314 -4.97 -21.59 -7.32
C ARG A 314 -5.66 -22.29 -6.17
N GLU A 315 -4.96 -23.21 -5.48
CA GLU A 315 -5.53 -24.04 -4.41
C GLU A 315 -5.69 -23.28 -3.10
N PHE A 316 -4.72 -22.46 -2.75
CA PHE A 316 -4.77 -21.68 -1.51
C PHE A 316 -5.51 -20.37 -1.72
N THR A 317 -6.81 -20.38 -1.45
CA THR A 317 -7.69 -19.20 -1.55
C THR A 317 -7.72 -18.37 -0.27
N GLU A 318 -7.26 -18.90 0.86
CA GLU A 318 -7.28 -18.25 2.16
C GLU A 318 -6.04 -17.36 2.37
N PHE A 319 -6.24 -16.21 3.03
CA PHE A 319 -5.15 -15.33 3.44
C PHE A 319 -4.37 -15.97 4.59
N GLY A 320 -3.07 -16.16 4.41
CA GLY A 320 -2.17 -16.55 5.50
C GLY A 320 -2.00 -18.07 5.73
N SER A 321 -2.42 -18.89 4.80
CA SER A 321 -2.12 -20.35 4.83
C SER A 321 -0.85 -20.71 4.04
#